data_5bf8f9a43e7746cf036a341713494c88
#
_entry.id   5bf8f9a43e7746cf036a341713494c88
#
_cell.length_a   1.000
_cell.length_b   1.000
_cell.length_c   1.000
_cell.angle_alpha   90.00
_cell.angle_beta   90.00
_cell.angle_gamma   90.00
#
_symmetry.space_group_name_H-M   'P 1'
#
loop_
_entity.id
_entity.type
_entity.pdbx_description
1 polymer ?
#
loop_
_entity_poly.entity_id
_entity_poly.type
_entity_poly.pdbx_seq_one_letter_code
_entity_poly.pdbx_strand_id
1 'polypeptide(L)'
;MMRKILIVLFVAAISLAIMNCQKKAQVQGVSLEVSFSEETLSDNLITKMHYKWKTDSEFAGISKDLNVFVHFWHKENMLFQDDHLPEVSTSNWESGTGYSYTRSIYIPSFIDEFDPQFKGTEELKLVIGFYSPYDRTGKSKRDILIKKLKISLPPLDTPEIIYEDGWYDEEINPESFLKRWRWIAQEARCIIDNPHRDALLVIKGGVNLEALDDQKVIFKINDLILDEFIPEESSFEKSYPIKKEMLGDEDEFYLVIGTNKVFVPKKVYPGSKDERILGIQVSFIYFR
;
A
#
# COMPACT_ATOMS: atom_id res chain seq x y z
N MET A 1 -66.85 12.44 9.92
CA MET A 1 -65.95 12.81 8.83
C MET A 1 -64.59 13.36 9.36
N MET A 2 -64.53 14.07 10.46
CA MET A 2 -63.30 14.63 11.07
C MET A 2 -62.27 13.63 11.60
N ARG A 3 -62.67 12.45 12.05
CA ARG A 3 -61.75 11.44 12.60
C ARG A 3 -60.83 10.73 11.59
N LYS A 4 -61.20 10.66 10.34
CA LYS A 4 -60.40 10.06 9.24
C LYS A 4 -59.34 11.03 8.68
N ILE A 5 -59.56 12.35 8.78
CA ILE A 5 -58.62 13.36 8.32
C ILE A 5 -57.43 13.49 9.30
N LEU A 6 -57.67 13.30 10.61
CA LEU A 6 -56.62 13.36 11.61
C LEU A 6 -55.61 12.21 11.52
N ILE A 7 -56.08 11.02 11.10
CA ILE A 7 -55.21 9.82 10.92
C ILE A 7 -54.31 9.96 9.69
N VAL A 8 -54.80 10.56 8.62
CA VAL A 8 -54.02 10.80 7.39
C VAL A 8 -52.91 11.84 7.59
N LEU A 9 -53.18 12.88 8.37
CA LEU A 9 -52.18 13.89 8.73
C LEU A 9 -51.09 13.34 9.69
N PHE A 10 -51.44 12.42 10.58
CA PHE A 10 -50.45 11.79 11.49
C PHE A 10 -49.54 10.78 10.74
N VAL A 11 -50.07 10.06 9.74
CA VAL A 11 -49.26 9.13 8.92
C VAL A 11 -48.34 9.92 7.98
N ALA A 12 -48.78 11.08 7.43
CA ALA A 12 -47.92 11.94 6.62
C ALA A 12 -46.79 12.58 7.44
N ALA A 13 -47.03 12.94 8.68
CA ALA A 13 -45.98 13.49 9.58
C ALA A 13 -44.93 12.44 9.99
N ILE A 14 -45.30 11.16 10.15
CA ILE A 14 -44.37 10.07 10.43
C ILE A 14 -43.52 9.71 9.19
N SER A 15 -44.10 9.84 7.97
CA SER A 15 -43.38 9.56 6.75
C SER A 15 -42.29 10.61 6.42
N LEU A 16 -42.42 11.87 6.92
CA LEU A 16 -41.38 12.90 6.76
C LEU A 16 -40.24 12.78 7.80
N ALA A 17 -40.45 12.06 8.89
CA ALA A 17 -39.41 11.91 9.93
C ALA A 17 -38.37 10.80 9.65
N ILE A 18 -38.56 9.97 8.61
CA ILE A 18 -37.68 8.83 8.32
C ILE A 18 -36.65 9.16 7.20
N MET A 19 -36.70 10.34 6.59
CA MET A 19 -35.72 10.76 5.59
C MET A 19 -34.59 11.63 6.15
N ASN A 20 -34.25 11.51 7.42
CA ASN A 20 -32.98 12.01 7.94
C ASN A 20 -31.90 10.94 7.75
N CYS A 21 -31.59 10.63 6.50
CA CYS A 21 -30.31 10.06 6.15
C CYS A 21 -29.26 11.08 6.62
N GLN A 22 -28.64 10.86 7.76
CA GLN A 22 -27.54 11.70 8.26
C GLN A 22 -26.44 11.63 7.19
N LYS A 23 -26.43 12.59 6.25
CA LYS A 23 -25.23 12.91 5.48
C LYS A 23 -24.15 13.15 6.53
N LYS A 24 -23.15 12.28 6.61
CA LYS A 24 -21.94 12.55 7.40
C LYS A 24 -21.52 13.96 7.05
N ALA A 25 -21.40 14.83 8.06
CA ALA A 25 -21.05 16.22 7.82
C ALA A 25 -19.70 16.24 7.08
N GLN A 26 -19.70 16.68 5.83
CA GLN A 26 -18.48 16.98 5.09
C GLN A 26 -17.70 18.04 5.87
N VAL A 27 -16.37 18.02 5.77
CA VAL A 27 -15.56 19.16 6.22
C VAL A 27 -15.89 20.28 5.23
N GLN A 28 -16.66 21.26 5.70
CA GLN A 28 -17.20 22.32 4.86
C GLN A 28 -16.06 23.13 4.26
N GLY A 29 -16.17 23.47 2.98
CA GLY A 29 -15.18 24.27 2.30
C GLY A 29 -13.89 23.54 1.92
N VAL A 30 -13.83 22.20 1.98
CA VAL A 30 -12.66 21.42 1.54
C VAL A 30 -13.03 20.53 0.36
N SER A 31 -12.18 20.56 -0.67
CA SER A 31 -12.27 19.70 -1.84
C SER A 31 -10.91 19.03 -2.14
N LEU A 32 -10.95 17.90 -2.84
CA LEU A 32 -9.78 17.14 -3.23
C LEU A 32 -9.88 16.67 -4.67
N GLU A 33 -8.82 16.89 -5.43
CA GLU A 33 -8.57 16.24 -6.72
C GLU A 33 -7.37 15.28 -6.56
N VAL A 34 -7.46 14.11 -7.20
CA VAL A 34 -6.35 13.16 -7.27
C VAL A 34 -6.09 12.71 -8.69
N SER A 35 -4.81 12.58 -9.03
CA SER A 35 -4.34 12.00 -10.29
C SER A 35 -3.19 11.03 -10.01
N PHE A 36 -2.88 10.21 -11.01
CA PHE A 36 -1.79 9.24 -10.95
C PHE A 36 -0.77 9.59 -12.03
N SER A 37 0.48 9.15 -11.86
CA SER A 37 1.54 9.36 -12.86
C SER A 37 1.28 8.57 -14.13
N GLU A 38 0.66 7.40 -13.99
CA GLU A 38 0.31 6.54 -15.11
C GLU A 38 -1.08 6.86 -15.64
N GLU A 39 -1.24 6.87 -16.97
CA GLU A 39 -2.53 7.04 -17.63
C GLU A 39 -3.42 5.80 -17.42
N THR A 40 -2.81 4.61 -17.41
CA THR A 40 -3.49 3.33 -17.18
C THR A 40 -2.96 2.69 -15.91
N LEU A 41 -3.85 2.45 -14.95
CA LEU A 41 -3.51 1.74 -13.73
C LEU A 41 -3.64 0.23 -13.96
N SER A 42 -2.70 -0.52 -13.39
CA SER A 42 -2.78 -1.98 -13.33
C SER A 42 -2.63 -2.46 -11.89
N ASP A 43 -3.01 -3.69 -11.61
CA ASP A 43 -2.57 -4.34 -10.38
C ASP A 43 -1.07 -4.61 -10.41
N ASN A 44 -0.49 -4.99 -9.27
CA ASN A 44 0.96 -5.12 -9.09
C ASN A 44 1.73 -3.90 -9.62
N LEU A 45 1.32 -2.70 -9.22
CA LEU A 45 1.89 -1.44 -9.71
C LEU A 45 2.28 -0.52 -8.55
N ILE A 46 3.54 -0.07 -8.53
CA ILE A 46 3.94 1.10 -7.75
C ILE A 46 3.77 2.34 -8.62
N THR A 47 2.93 3.26 -8.18
CA THR A 47 2.63 4.52 -8.89
C THR A 47 2.70 5.71 -7.96
N LYS A 48 2.83 6.90 -8.52
CA LYS A 48 2.73 8.15 -7.76
C LYS A 48 1.30 8.66 -7.82
N MET A 49 0.75 8.95 -6.65
CA MET A 49 -0.55 9.59 -6.48
C MET A 49 -0.35 11.04 -6.07
N HIS A 50 -0.87 11.96 -6.87
CA HIS A 50 -0.78 13.39 -6.67
C HIS A 50 -2.07 13.89 -6.02
N TYR A 51 -1.95 14.60 -4.91
CA TYR A 51 -3.05 15.20 -4.15
C TYR A 51 -3.07 16.69 -4.39
N LYS A 52 -4.26 17.24 -4.70
CA LYS A 52 -4.53 18.68 -4.81
C LYS A 52 -5.73 19.01 -3.94
N TRP A 53 -5.47 19.43 -2.73
CA TRP A 53 -6.47 19.92 -1.80
C TRP A 53 -6.75 21.41 -2.07
N LYS A 54 -8.00 21.83 -1.93
CA LYS A 54 -8.39 23.22 -2.00
C LYS A 54 -9.37 23.52 -0.88
N THR A 55 -9.19 24.66 -0.25
CA THR A 55 -10.13 25.26 0.68
C THR A 55 -10.82 26.44 -0.02
N ASP A 56 -12.07 26.70 0.30
CA ASP A 56 -12.82 27.85 -0.21
C ASP A 56 -13.18 28.84 0.92
N SER A 57 -14.00 29.84 0.61
CA SER A 57 -14.42 30.87 1.56
C SER A 57 -15.30 30.37 2.72
N GLU A 58 -15.87 29.15 2.59
CA GLU A 58 -16.71 28.54 3.65
C GLU A 58 -15.86 27.71 4.63
N PHE A 59 -14.57 27.56 4.36
CA PHE A 59 -13.68 26.84 5.24
C PHE A 59 -13.41 27.57 6.54
N ALA A 60 -13.93 27.03 7.65
CA ALA A 60 -13.83 27.65 8.99
C ALA A 60 -12.54 27.30 9.75
N GLY A 61 -11.60 26.58 9.09
CA GLY A 61 -10.38 26.07 9.73
C GLY A 61 -10.56 24.72 10.42
N ILE A 62 -9.45 24.08 10.75
CA ILE A 62 -9.36 22.82 11.49
C ILE A 62 -8.57 23.08 12.75
N SER A 63 -9.17 22.90 13.92
CA SER A 63 -8.56 23.25 15.23
C SER A 63 -7.50 22.25 15.71
N LYS A 64 -7.47 21.04 15.18
CA LYS A 64 -6.50 19.97 15.53
C LYS A 64 -6.14 19.19 14.28
N ASP A 65 -4.90 18.74 14.21
CA ASP A 65 -4.45 17.95 13.08
C ASP A 65 -5.27 16.69 12.87
N LEU A 66 -5.62 16.48 11.59
CA LEU A 66 -6.32 15.30 11.12
C LEU A 66 -5.38 14.50 10.21
N ASN A 67 -5.50 13.18 10.30
CA ASN A 67 -4.91 12.28 9.34
C ASN A 67 -5.77 12.20 8.09
N VAL A 68 -5.13 12.01 6.95
CA VAL A 68 -5.79 11.62 5.71
C VAL A 68 -5.88 10.10 5.69
N PHE A 69 -7.09 9.56 5.54
CA PHE A 69 -7.23 8.15 5.20
C PHE A 69 -7.39 8.00 3.70
N VAL A 70 -6.79 6.95 3.15
CA VAL A 70 -6.82 6.60 1.72
C VAL A 70 -7.08 5.12 1.62
N HIS A 71 -8.31 4.76 1.30
CA HIS A 71 -8.76 3.38 1.29
C HIS A 71 -9.13 2.95 -0.12
N PHE A 72 -8.58 1.83 -0.55
CA PHE A 72 -8.90 1.18 -1.82
C PHE A 72 -9.73 -0.06 -1.56
N TRP A 73 -10.91 -0.10 -2.16
CA TRP A 73 -11.88 -1.16 -1.99
C TRP A 73 -12.10 -1.91 -3.30
N HIS A 74 -12.02 -3.23 -3.23
CA HIS A 74 -12.49 -4.13 -4.29
C HIS A 74 -13.76 -4.80 -3.80
N LYS A 75 -14.89 -4.51 -4.45
CA LYS A 75 -16.22 -4.94 -4.00
C LYS A 75 -16.45 -4.47 -2.55
N GLU A 76 -16.69 -5.39 -1.62
CA GLU A 76 -16.94 -5.10 -0.19
C GLU A 76 -15.67 -5.19 0.69
N ASN A 77 -14.53 -5.55 0.10
CA ASN A 77 -13.29 -5.76 0.84
C ASN A 77 -12.34 -4.57 0.68
N MET A 78 -11.77 -4.10 1.79
CA MET A 78 -10.67 -3.15 1.75
C MET A 78 -9.41 -3.89 1.30
N LEU A 79 -8.91 -3.54 0.11
CA LEU A 79 -7.74 -4.20 -0.48
C LEU A 79 -6.45 -3.71 0.16
N PHE A 80 -6.31 -2.39 0.29
CA PHE A 80 -5.17 -1.76 0.97
C PHE A 80 -5.51 -0.32 1.37
N GLN A 81 -4.64 0.28 2.18
CA GLN A 81 -4.77 1.66 2.64
C GLN A 81 -3.41 2.37 2.65
N ASP A 82 -3.41 3.69 2.49
CA ASP A 82 -2.24 4.58 2.62
C ASP A 82 -2.58 5.76 3.53
N ASP A 83 -2.95 5.48 4.78
CA ASP A 83 -3.28 6.52 5.76
C ASP A 83 -2.02 7.30 6.15
N HIS A 84 -2.10 8.64 6.16
CA HIS A 84 -0.94 9.48 6.41
C HIS A 84 -1.28 10.86 6.95
N LEU A 85 -0.26 11.58 7.43
CA LEU A 85 -0.34 13.02 7.68
C LEU A 85 -0.05 13.77 6.37
N PRO A 86 -0.82 14.81 6.00
CA PRO A 86 -0.47 15.66 4.87
C PRO A 86 0.82 16.45 5.20
N GLU A 87 1.57 16.84 4.15
CA GLU A 87 2.84 17.58 4.30
C GLU A 87 2.69 18.88 5.08
N VAL A 88 1.56 19.58 4.90
CA VAL A 88 1.18 20.73 5.71
C VAL A 88 0.08 20.27 6.66
N SER A 89 0.34 20.36 7.97
CA SER A 89 -0.63 20.05 9.03
C SER A 89 -1.97 20.72 8.78
N THR A 90 -3.07 19.95 8.89
CA THR A 90 -4.42 20.46 8.56
C THR A 90 -4.86 21.62 9.45
N SER A 91 -4.32 21.75 10.66
CA SER A 91 -4.57 22.90 11.55
C SER A 91 -3.96 24.20 11.04
N ASN A 92 -3.02 24.13 10.09
CA ASN A 92 -2.40 25.29 9.45
C ASN A 92 -3.03 25.63 8.10
N TRP A 93 -4.13 24.98 7.73
CA TRP A 93 -4.82 25.27 6.47
C TRP A 93 -5.63 26.57 6.59
N GLU A 94 -5.50 27.40 5.55
CA GLU A 94 -6.17 28.71 5.46
C GLU A 94 -7.25 28.68 4.40
N SER A 95 -8.27 29.52 4.56
CA SER A 95 -9.37 29.68 3.60
C SER A 95 -8.82 30.19 2.25
N GLY A 96 -9.37 29.68 1.15
CA GLY A 96 -9.02 30.09 -0.22
C GLY A 96 -7.64 29.60 -0.70
N THR A 97 -7.04 28.60 -0.03
CA THR A 97 -5.66 28.15 -0.29
C THR A 97 -5.65 26.73 -0.89
N GLY A 98 -4.60 26.44 -1.66
CA GLY A 98 -4.33 25.12 -2.24
C GLY A 98 -3.12 24.45 -1.60
N TYR A 99 -3.22 23.14 -1.36
CA TYR A 99 -2.13 22.30 -0.81
C TYR A 99 -1.92 21.10 -1.70
N SER A 100 -0.69 20.87 -2.17
CA SER A 100 -0.39 19.78 -3.09
C SER A 100 0.81 19.00 -2.64
N TYR A 101 0.74 17.68 -2.71
CA TYR A 101 1.84 16.78 -2.44
C TYR A 101 1.68 15.48 -3.23
N THR A 102 2.71 14.64 -3.20
CA THR A 102 2.76 13.37 -3.94
C THR A 102 3.21 12.25 -3.03
N ARG A 103 2.57 11.09 -3.16
CA ARG A 103 2.96 9.86 -2.45
C ARG A 103 3.12 8.71 -3.44
N SER A 104 4.07 7.84 -3.18
CA SER A 104 4.15 6.54 -3.87
C SER A 104 3.18 5.57 -3.20
N ILE A 105 2.35 4.92 -3.99
CA ILE A 105 1.43 3.88 -3.53
C ILE A 105 1.70 2.57 -4.28
N TYR A 106 1.42 1.46 -3.63
CA TYR A 106 1.46 0.14 -4.24
C TYR A 106 0.05 -0.42 -4.37
N ILE A 107 -0.38 -0.68 -5.61
CA ILE A 107 -1.59 -1.43 -5.93
C ILE A 107 -1.19 -2.91 -5.95
N PRO A 108 -1.64 -3.73 -4.99
CA PRO A 108 -1.25 -5.14 -4.94
C PRO A 108 -1.87 -5.92 -6.09
N SER A 109 -1.33 -7.12 -6.36
CA SER A 109 -1.96 -8.07 -7.27
C SER A 109 -3.25 -8.60 -6.64
N PHE A 110 -4.36 -8.49 -7.34
CA PHE A 110 -5.69 -8.93 -6.88
C PHE A 110 -6.60 -9.39 -8.02
N ILE A 111 -6.20 -9.17 -9.27
CA ILE A 111 -6.95 -9.61 -10.45
C ILE A 111 -6.52 -11.04 -10.78
N ASP A 112 -7.49 -11.93 -10.83
CA ASP A 112 -7.29 -13.30 -11.28
C ASP A 112 -7.73 -13.40 -12.75
N GLU A 113 -6.80 -13.67 -13.65
CA GLU A 113 -7.05 -13.84 -15.08
C GLU A 113 -7.92 -15.10 -15.39
N PHE A 114 -7.96 -16.05 -14.47
CA PHE A 114 -8.77 -17.26 -14.59
C PHE A 114 -10.22 -17.05 -14.10
N ASP A 115 -10.57 -15.88 -13.57
CA ASP A 115 -11.95 -15.55 -13.24
C ASP A 115 -12.80 -15.57 -14.51
N PRO A 116 -13.81 -16.45 -14.62
CA PRO A 116 -14.70 -16.54 -15.80
C PRO A 116 -15.44 -15.22 -16.09
N GLN A 117 -15.54 -14.32 -15.13
CA GLN A 117 -16.20 -13.01 -15.27
C GLN A 117 -15.21 -11.89 -15.62
N PHE A 118 -13.91 -12.18 -15.65
CA PHE A 118 -12.89 -11.20 -15.99
C PHE A 118 -13.07 -10.66 -17.42
N LYS A 119 -13.09 -9.33 -17.54
CA LYS A 119 -13.30 -8.61 -18.83
C LYS A 119 -12.13 -7.72 -19.22
N GLY A 120 -10.93 -8.05 -18.74
CA GLY A 120 -9.72 -7.27 -19.00
C GLY A 120 -9.52 -6.06 -18.09
N THR A 121 -10.51 -5.72 -17.25
CA THR A 121 -10.41 -4.65 -16.23
C THR A 121 -11.29 -4.96 -15.03
N GLU A 122 -10.83 -4.53 -13.86
CA GLU A 122 -11.59 -4.53 -12.61
C GLU A 122 -11.79 -3.10 -12.09
N GLU A 123 -12.79 -2.90 -11.23
CA GLU A 123 -13.09 -1.60 -10.64
C GLU A 123 -12.67 -1.57 -9.17
N LEU A 124 -11.84 -0.60 -8.80
CA LEU A 124 -11.59 -0.23 -7.41
C LEU A 124 -12.37 1.02 -7.05
N LYS A 125 -12.90 1.04 -5.84
CA LYS A 125 -13.45 2.24 -5.21
C LYS A 125 -12.38 2.86 -4.31
N LEU A 126 -11.92 4.05 -4.67
CA LEU A 126 -11.03 4.88 -3.86
C LEU A 126 -11.88 5.80 -2.98
N VAL A 127 -11.63 5.78 -1.67
CA VAL A 127 -12.28 6.67 -0.70
C VAL A 127 -11.19 7.40 0.08
N ILE A 128 -11.22 8.73 0.03
CA ILE A 128 -10.26 9.58 0.73
C ILE A 128 -11.01 10.57 1.60
N GLY A 129 -10.48 10.81 2.79
CA GLY A 129 -11.04 11.78 3.71
C GLY A 129 -10.18 12.00 4.94
N PHE A 130 -10.77 12.57 5.97
CA PHE A 130 -10.09 12.89 7.22
C PHE A 130 -10.60 12.05 8.37
N TYR A 131 -9.72 11.82 9.35
CA TYR A 131 -10.06 11.30 10.66
C TYR A 131 -9.15 11.88 11.75
N SER A 132 -9.67 11.95 12.97
CA SER A 132 -8.85 12.33 14.12
C SER A 132 -8.00 11.13 14.58
N PRO A 133 -6.67 11.28 14.75
CA PRO A 133 -5.81 10.19 15.24
C PRO A 133 -6.16 9.79 16.68
N TYR A 134 -6.91 10.62 17.40
CA TYR A 134 -7.36 10.35 18.78
C TYR A 134 -8.71 9.63 18.86
N ASP A 135 -9.42 9.48 17.73
CA ASP A 135 -10.72 8.83 17.68
C ASP A 135 -10.61 7.34 17.37
N ARG A 136 -10.59 6.52 18.39
CA ARG A 136 -10.57 5.05 18.29
C ARG A 136 -11.91 4.45 17.81
N THR A 137 -12.98 5.25 17.75
CA THR A 137 -14.32 4.77 17.39
C THR A 137 -14.62 4.88 15.89
N GLY A 138 -13.80 5.61 15.14
CA GLY A 138 -14.00 5.91 13.71
C GLY A 138 -15.15 6.89 13.43
N LYS A 139 -15.78 7.47 14.46
CA LYS A 139 -16.89 8.43 14.31
C LYS A 139 -16.45 9.76 13.70
N SER A 140 -15.15 10.09 13.80
CA SER A 140 -14.57 11.30 13.21
C SER A 140 -14.31 11.18 11.72
N LYS A 141 -14.39 9.99 11.12
CA LYS A 141 -14.15 9.81 9.67
C LYS A 141 -15.12 10.63 8.83
N ARG A 142 -14.58 11.40 7.91
CA ARG A 142 -15.32 12.25 6.95
C ARG A 142 -14.76 12.00 5.56
N ASP A 143 -15.60 11.46 4.67
CA ASP A 143 -15.24 11.23 3.28
C ASP A 143 -15.23 12.59 2.55
N ILE A 144 -14.18 12.85 1.79
CA ILE A 144 -14.02 14.06 0.96
C ILE A 144 -14.12 13.69 -0.51
N LEU A 145 -13.49 12.59 -0.93
CA LEU A 145 -13.50 12.11 -2.30
C LEU A 145 -13.90 10.63 -2.34
N ILE A 146 -14.82 10.29 -3.25
CA ILE A 146 -15.09 8.90 -3.65
C ILE A 146 -14.92 8.83 -5.15
N LYS A 147 -14.01 7.98 -5.62
CA LYS A 147 -13.67 7.83 -7.04
C LYS A 147 -13.61 6.35 -7.42
N LYS A 148 -14.09 6.04 -8.62
CA LYS A 148 -13.93 4.73 -9.23
C LYS A 148 -12.68 4.75 -10.10
N LEU A 149 -11.85 3.71 -9.96
CA LEU A 149 -10.64 3.51 -10.74
C LEU A 149 -10.81 2.24 -11.55
N LYS A 150 -10.39 2.27 -12.82
CA LYS A 150 -10.27 1.07 -13.64
C LYS A 150 -8.86 0.53 -13.54
N ILE A 151 -8.73 -0.74 -13.21
CA ILE A 151 -7.46 -1.45 -13.03
C ILE A 151 -7.41 -2.58 -14.04
N SER A 152 -6.34 -2.69 -14.80
CA SER A 152 -6.08 -3.77 -15.74
C SER A 152 -5.08 -4.77 -15.18
N LEU A 153 -4.90 -5.90 -15.85
CA LEU A 153 -3.73 -6.76 -15.64
C LEU A 153 -2.44 -5.99 -15.95
N PRO A 154 -1.30 -6.40 -15.36
CA PRO A 154 0.01 -5.89 -15.76
C PRO A 154 0.22 -6.10 -17.27
N PRO A 155 1.01 -5.25 -17.93
CA PRO A 155 1.43 -5.49 -19.31
C PRO A 155 2.11 -6.86 -19.44
N LEU A 156 1.96 -7.51 -20.59
CA LEU A 156 2.54 -8.83 -20.87
C LEU A 156 4.08 -8.87 -20.82
N ASP A 157 4.72 -7.71 -20.97
CA ASP A 157 6.18 -7.52 -20.85
C ASP A 157 6.62 -7.15 -19.41
N THR A 158 5.77 -7.36 -18.42
CA THR A 158 6.14 -7.19 -17.01
C THR A 158 7.07 -8.32 -16.60
N PRO A 159 8.29 -8.00 -16.09
CA PRO A 159 9.25 -9.01 -15.71
C PRO A 159 8.72 -10.01 -14.67
N GLU A 160 8.92 -11.29 -14.91
CA GLU A 160 8.64 -12.34 -13.94
C GLU A 160 9.81 -12.46 -12.95
N ILE A 161 9.52 -12.79 -11.70
CA ILE A 161 10.52 -13.01 -10.64
C ILE A 161 10.44 -14.48 -10.23
N ILE A 162 11.50 -15.24 -10.53
CA ILE A 162 11.61 -16.66 -10.20
C ILE A 162 12.56 -16.81 -9.03
N TYR A 163 12.08 -17.42 -7.93
CA TYR A 163 12.87 -17.70 -6.74
C TYR A 163 13.67 -19.00 -6.94
N GLU A 164 15.00 -18.91 -6.86
CA GLU A 164 15.91 -20.05 -7.02
C GLU A 164 16.50 -20.53 -5.68
N ASP A 165 17.81 -20.70 -5.65
CA ASP A 165 18.54 -21.18 -4.49
C ASP A 165 18.54 -20.19 -3.32
N GLY A 166 18.59 -20.72 -2.11
CA GLY A 166 18.75 -19.96 -0.87
C GLY A 166 17.47 -19.46 -0.24
N TRP A 167 16.33 -19.65 -0.89
CA TRP A 167 15.01 -19.31 -0.36
C TRP A 167 14.38 -20.45 0.40
N TYR A 168 13.69 -20.13 1.49
CA TYR A 168 12.72 -21.02 2.13
C TYR A 168 11.32 -20.78 1.58
N ASP A 169 10.41 -21.71 1.85
CA ASP A 169 9.01 -21.62 1.45
C ASP A 169 8.35 -20.35 1.99
N GLU A 170 7.32 -19.87 1.27
CA GLU A 170 6.55 -18.71 1.69
C GLU A 170 5.79 -18.99 2.98
N GLU A 171 5.93 -18.09 3.92
CA GLU A 171 5.18 -18.07 5.18
C GLU A 171 4.11 -17.00 5.12
N ILE A 172 2.94 -17.30 5.70
CA ILE A 172 1.79 -16.41 5.73
C ILE A 172 1.40 -16.17 7.18
N ASN A 173 1.16 -14.90 7.53
CA ASN A 173 0.68 -14.58 8.88
C ASN A 173 -0.75 -15.13 9.05
N PRO A 174 -1.03 -15.95 10.07
CA PRO A 174 -2.36 -16.52 10.30
C PRO A 174 -3.47 -15.47 10.54
N GLU A 175 -3.09 -14.29 11.05
CA GLU A 175 -4.02 -13.19 11.35
C GLU A 175 -4.25 -12.25 10.16
N SER A 176 -3.41 -12.35 9.11
CA SER A 176 -3.49 -11.48 7.93
C SER A 176 -2.85 -12.13 6.72
N PHE A 177 -3.67 -12.66 5.82
CA PHE A 177 -3.22 -13.29 4.56
C PHE A 177 -2.45 -12.33 3.63
N LEU A 178 -2.51 -11.03 3.88
CA LEU A 178 -1.76 -10.02 3.14
C LEU A 178 -0.31 -9.88 3.64
N LYS A 179 0.01 -10.43 4.82
CA LYS A 179 1.36 -10.43 5.36
C LYS A 179 2.02 -11.76 5.04
N ARG A 180 2.87 -11.75 4.03
CA ARG A 180 3.63 -12.91 3.55
C ARG A 180 5.10 -12.57 3.54
N TRP A 181 5.94 -13.58 3.68
CA TRP A 181 7.38 -13.43 3.59
C TRP A 181 8.05 -14.75 3.24
N ARG A 182 9.29 -14.64 2.78
CA ARG A 182 10.23 -15.78 2.67
C ARG A 182 11.46 -15.46 3.49
N TRP A 183 11.97 -16.46 4.17
CA TRP A 183 13.31 -16.37 4.73
C TRP A 183 14.32 -16.71 3.65
N ILE A 184 15.51 -16.09 3.74
CA ILE A 184 16.67 -16.56 3.00
C ILE A 184 17.62 -17.28 3.95
N ALA A 185 18.48 -18.15 3.40
CA ALA A 185 19.68 -18.63 4.05
C ALA A 185 20.71 -17.48 4.19
N GLN A 186 21.98 -17.71 4.01
CA GLN A 186 22.99 -16.65 4.02
C GLN A 186 22.94 -15.80 2.75
N GLU A 187 22.62 -16.40 1.62
CA GLU A 187 22.44 -15.75 0.32
C GLU A 187 21.30 -16.47 -0.41
N ALA A 188 20.51 -15.71 -1.15
CA ALA A 188 19.45 -16.23 -1.99
C ALA A 188 19.41 -15.50 -3.33
N ARG A 189 18.93 -16.18 -4.38
CA ARG A 189 18.95 -15.72 -5.75
C ARG A 189 17.56 -15.73 -6.36
N CYS A 190 17.24 -14.68 -7.11
CA CYS A 190 16.13 -14.66 -8.05
C CYS A 190 16.65 -14.52 -9.47
N ILE A 191 15.99 -15.19 -10.43
CA ILE A 191 16.08 -14.86 -11.86
C ILE A 191 14.96 -13.88 -12.15
N ILE A 192 15.24 -12.82 -12.90
CA ILE A 192 14.27 -11.81 -13.31
C ILE A 192 14.41 -11.56 -14.80
N ASP A 193 13.29 -11.54 -15.53
CA ASP A 193 13.28 -11.17 -16.94
C ASP A 193 13.86 -9.78 -17.12
N ASN A 194 14.76 -9.63 -18.10
CA ASN A 194 15.38 -8.36 -18.42
C ASN A 194 14.45 -7.54 -19.33
N PRO A 195 13.88 -6.42 -18.84
CA PRO A 195 12.99 -5.59 -19.65
C PRO A 195 13.74 -4.75 -20.70
N HIS A 196 15.08 -4.80 -20.75
CA HIS A 196 15.96 -4.01 -21.63
C HIS A 196 15.67 -2.51 -21.60
N ARG A 197 15.18 -2.00 -20.45
CA ARG A 197 14.87 -0.60 -20.18
C ARG A 197 15.18 -0.23 -18.74
N ASP A 198 15.17 1.05 -18.44
CA ASP A 198 15.22 1.53 -17.04
C ASP A 198 14.02 0.97 -16.26
N ALA A 199 14.28 0.58 -15.00
CA ALA A 199 13.31 -0.07 -14.14
C ALA A 199 13.37 0.45 -12.70
N LEU A 200 12.38 0.10 -11.89
CA LEU A 200 12.33 0.35 -10.47
C LEU A 200 12.39 -0.99 -9.72
N LEU A 201 13.39 -1.15 -8.86
CA LEU A 201 13.46 -2.25 -7.90
C LEU A 201 13.05 -1.75 -6.53
N VAL A 202 12.07 -2.41 -5.89
CA VAL A 202 11.72 -2.16 -4.48
C VAL A 202 11.82 -3.46 -3.72
N ILE A 203 12.54 -3.44 -2.58
CA ILE A 203 12.70 -4.60 -1.69
C ILE A 203 12.26 -4.18 -0.29
N LYS A 204 11.35 -4.95 0.31
CA LYS A 204 10.97 -4.82 1.71
C LYS A 204 11.34 -6.09 2.45
N GLY A 205 11.88 -5.93 3.64
CA GLY A 205 12.30 -7.07 4.43
C GLY A 205 12.52 -6.72 5.89
N GLY A 206 13.07 -7.68 6.60
CA GLY A 206 13.38 -7.52 8.01
C GLY A 206 14.60 -8.30 8.43
N VAL A 207 15.21 -7.84 9.51
CA VAL A 207 16.32 -8.45 10.22
C VAL A 207 15.92 -8.77 11.65
N ASN A 208 16.61 -9.73 12.25
CA ASN A 208 16.33 -10.10 13.63
C ASN A 208 17.35 -9.45 14.59
N LEU A 209 17.04 -8.22 15.01
CA LEU A 209 17.90 -7.46 15.92
C LEU A 209 18.03 -8.04 17.33
N GLU A 210 17.11 -8.94 17.73
CA GLU A 210 17.23 -9.66 19.02
C GLU A 210 18.24 -10.82 18.95
N ALA A 211 18.38 -11.45 17.79
CA ALA A 211 19.28 -12.58 17.59
C ALA A 211 20.66 -12.16 17.09
N LEU A 212 20.76 -11.09 16.35
CA LEU A 212 21.96 -10.68 15.63
C LEU A 212 22.19 -9.16 15.73
N ASP A 213 23.31 -8.77 16.30
CA ASP A 213 23.81 -7.40 16.25
C ASP A 213 24.52 -7.16 14.90
N ASP A 214 24.44 -5.93 14.37
CA ASP A 214 25.16 -5.49 13.16
C ASP A 214 24.98 -6.44 11.96
N GLN A 215 23.78 -6.96 11.77
CA GLN A 215 23.46 -7.77 10.61
C GLN A 215 23.44 -6.91 9.36
N LYS A 216 24.38 -7.18 8.44
CA LYS A 216 24.50 -6.46 7.17
C LYS A 216 23.62 -7.11 6.12
N VAL A 217 22.90 -6.30 5.37
CA VAL A 217 22.10 -6.68 4.20
C VAL A 217 22.87 -6.27 2.95
N ILE A 218 22.93 -7.16 1.96
CA ILE A 218 23.65 -6.95 0.70
C ILE A 218 22.72 -7.26 -0.46
N PHE A 219 22.58 -6.33 -1.40
CA PHE A 219 21.88 -6.54 -2.65
C PHE A 219 22.85 -6.46 -3.82
N LYS A 220 22.71 -7.39 -4.78
CA LYS A 220 23.49 -7.39 -6.01
C LYS A 220 22.59 -7.58 -7.22
N ILE A 221 22.96 -6.98 -8.34
CA ILE A 221 22.44 -7.31 -9.65
C ILE A 221 23.59 -7.99 -10.40
N ASN A 222 23.37 -9.25 -10.78
CA ASN A 222 24.44 -10.14 -11.27
C ASN A 222 25.60 -10.16 -10.24
N ASP A 223 26.79 -9.74 -10.64
CA ASP A 223 27.98 -9.66 -9.79
C ASP A 223 28.20 -8.25 -9.18
N LEU A 224 27.38 -7.27 -9.54
CA LEU A 224 27.53 -5.88 -9.09
C LEU A 224 26.80 -5.64 -7.77
N ILE A 225 27.50 -5.16 -6.76
CA ILE A 225 26.88 -4.71 -5.51
C ILE A 225 26.04 -3.47 -5.81
N LEU A 226 24.73 -3.58 -5.60
CA LEU A 226 23.79 -2.49 -5.70
C LEU A 226 23.76 -1.65 -4.42
N ASP A 227 23.72 -2.33 -3.25
CA ASP A 227 23.71 -1.69 -1.94
C ASP A 227 24.22 -2.66 -0.86
N GLU A 228 24.80 -2.09 0.20
CA GLU A 228 25.24 -2.78 1.39
C GLU A 228 24.99 -1.89 2.61
N PHE A 229 24.15 -2.32 3.54
CA PHE A 229 23.76 -1.51 4.70
C PHE A 229 23.47 -2.36 5.94
N ILE A 230 23.48 -1.72 7.10
CA ILE A 230 23.02 -2.30 8.38
C ILE A 230 21.70 -1.62 8.73
N PRO A 231 20.56 -2.33 8.78
CA PRO A 231 19.29 -1.77 9.17
C PRO A 231 19.32 -1.24 10.62
N GLU A 232 18.82 -0.04 10.84
CA GLU A 232 18.67 0.55 12.19
C GLU A 232 17.42 0.03 12.90
N GLU A 233 16.42 -0.44 12.13
CA GLU A 233 15.18 -1.00 12.63
C GLU A 233 15.03 -2.47 12.19
N SER A 234 14.12 -3.19 12.83
CA SER A 234 13.84 -4.60 12.50
C SER A 234 13.26 -4.79 11.10
N SER A 235 12.79 -3.73 10.45
CA SER A 235 12.28 -3.76 9.08
C SER A 235 12.96 -2.70 8.22
N PHE A 236 13.03 -2.95 6.92
CA PHE A 236 13.55 -2.01 5.94
C PHE A 236 12.70 -2.01 4.68
N GLU A 237 12.68 -0.87 4.00
CA GLU A 237 12.19 -0.70 2.64
C GLU A 237 13.23 0.06 1.83
N LYS A 238 13.66 -0.51 0.72
CA LYS A 238 14.65 0.10 -0.19
C LYS A 238 14.08 0.19 -1.59
N SER A 239 14.38 1.29 -2.26
CA SER A 239 13.91 1.58 -3.61
C SER A 239 15.07 2.08 -4.46
N TYR A 240 15.30 1.41 -5.59
CA TYR A 240 16.43 1.68 -6.47
C TYR A 240 15.96 1.93 -7.90
N PRO A 241 16.27 3.10 -8.48
CA PRO A 241 16.19 3.28 -9.93
C PRO A 241 17.30 2.46 -10.59
N ILE A 242 16.92 1.42 -11.33
CA ILE A 242 17.86 0.54 -12.03
C ILE A 242 18.00 1.03 -13.47
N LYS A 243 19.23 1.31 -13.86
CA LYS A 243 19.53 1.67 -15.25
C LYS A 243 19.66 0.42 -16.10
N LYS A 244 19.21 0.50 -17.37
CA LYS A 244 19.30 -0.57 -18.35
C LYS A 244 20.71 -1.19 -18.40
N GLU A 245 21.76 -0.37 -18.36
CA GLU A 245 23.14 -0.81 -18.44
C GLU A 245 23.58 -1.71 -17.28
N MET A 246 22.89 -1.67 -16.16
CA MET A 246 23.17 -2.52 -14.98
C MET A 246 22.62 -3.94 -15.15
N LEU A 247 21.63 -4.11 -16.02
CA LEU A 247 20.96 -5.40 -16.25
C LEU A 247 21.74 -6.32 -17.20
N GLY A 248 22.62 -5.73 -18.04
CA GLY A 248 23.29 -6.46 -19.11
C GLY A 248 22.44 -6.63 -20.35
N ASP A 249 22.95 -7.42 -21.30
CA ASP A 249 22.32 -7.64 -22.60
C ASP A 249 21.57 -8.99 -22.71
N GLU A 250 21.68 -9.85 -21.70
CA GLU A 250 21.01 -11.15 -21.65
C GLU A 250 19.50 -10.97 -21.39
N ASP A 251 18.70 -11.96 -21.75
CA ASP A 251 17.23 -11.94 -21.57
C ASP A 251 16.80 -12.01 -20.11
N GLU A 252 17.70 -12.43 -19.22
CA GLU A 252 17.48 -12.56 -17.78
C GLU A 252 18.67 -12.00 -17.00
N PHE A 253 18.44 -11.61 -15.76
CA PHE A 253 19.50 -11.20 -14.83
C PHE A 253 19.22 -11.77 -13.44
N TYR A 254 20.26 -11.77 -12.60
CA TYR A 254 20.16 -12.25 -11.22
C TYR A 254 20.01 -11.08 -10.24
N LEU A 255 18.99 -11.15 -9.38
CA LEU A 255 18.93 -10.39 -8.14
C LEU A 255 19.41 -11.31 -7.00
N VAL A 256 20.49 -10.91 -6.34
CA VAL A 256 21.05 -11.64 -5.20
C VAL A 256 20.83 -10.85 -3.93
N ILE A 257 20.25 -11.51 -2.91
CA ILE A 257 20.04 -10.94 -1.57
C ILE A 257 20.86 -11.74 -0.59
N GLY A 258 21.75 -11.07 0.15
CA GLY A 258 22.67 -11.73 1.06
C GLY A 258 22.79 -11.04 2.40
N THR A 259 23.43 -11.73 3.35
CA THR A 259 23.76 -11.23 4.67
C THR A 259 25.08 -11.78 5.19
N ASN A 260 25.74 -11.01 6.05
CA ASN A 260 26.97 -11.45 6.70
C ASN A 260 26.76 -12.38 7.91
N LYS A 261 25.53 -12.41 8.46
CA LYS A 261 25.20 -13.17 9.67
C LYS A 261 23.89 -13.92 9.52
N VAL A 262 23.83 -15.11 10.12
CA VAL A 262 22.65 -15.97 10.15
C VAL A 262 22.43 -16.51 11.56
N PHE A 263 21.23 -16.93 11.87
CA PHE A 263 20.89 -17.57 13.13
C PHE A 263 20.06 -18.84 12.93
N VAL A 264 20.01 -19.68 13.97
CA VAL A 264 19.14 -20.85 14.01
C VAL A 264 18.14 -20.64 15.14
N PRO A 265 16.83 -20.51 14.86
CA PRO A 265 15.82 -20.18 15.88
C PRO A 265 15.87 -21.12 17.09
N LYS A 266 16.06 -22.41 16.91
CA LYS A 266 16.20 -23.39 17.98
C LYS A 266 17.35 -23.10 18.96
N LYS A 267 18.40 -22.42 18.49
CA LYS A 267 19.57 -22.07 19.34
C LYS A 267 19.39 -20.74 20.06
N VAL A 268 18.51 -19.88 19.58
CA VAL A 268 18.32 -18.51 20.09
C VAL A 268 17.08 -18.42 20.97
N TYR A 269 15.98 -19.07 20.57
CA TYR A 269 14.70 -18.95 21.25
C TYR A 269 14.33 -20.22 22.03
N PRO A 270 14.17 -20.13 23.37
CA PRO A 270 13.72 -21.26 24.16
C PRO A 270 12.37 -21.79 23.66
N GLY A 271 12.33 -23.10 23.38
CA GLY A 271 11.11 -23.78 22.91
C GLY A 271 10.90 -23.79 21.39
N SER A 272 11.71 -23.08 20.62
CA SER A 272 11.69 -23.19 19.15
C SER A 272 12.18 -24.57 18.70
N LYS A 273 11.50 -25.13 17.70
CA LYS A 273 11.91 -26.38 17.02
C LYS A 273 12.51 -26.12 15.64
N ASP A 274 12.55 -24.86 15.20
CA ASP A 274 13.05 -24.48 13.88
C ASP A 274 14.58 -24.60 13.85
N GLU A 275 15.06 -25.48 12.98
CA GLU A 275 16.49 -25.78 12.78
C GLU A 275 17.05 -25.11 11.51
N ARG A 276 16.23 -24.37 10.77
CA ARG A 276 16.69 -23.67 9.56
C ARG A 276 17.78 -22.65 9.91
N ILE A 277 18.65 -22.40 8.95
CA ILE A 277 19.66 -21.34 9.03
C ILE A 277 19.03 -20.09 8.40
N LEU A 278 18.61 -19.13 9.20
CA LEU A 278 17.85 -17.96 8.76
C LEU A 278 18.75 -16.72 8.70
N GLY A 279 18.71 -16.03 7.58
CA GLY A 279 19.38 -14.76 7.34
C GLY A 279 18.42 -13.60 7.47
N ILE A 280 17.84 -13.18 6.35
CA ILE A 280 16.94 -12.05 6.23
C ILE A 280 15.54 -12.56 5.91
N GLN A 281 14.54 -11.89 6.43
CA GLN A 281 13.15 -12.04 6.04
C GLN A 281 12.85 -11.08 4.89
N VAL A 282 12.38 -11.57 3.75
CA VAL A 282 11.98 -10.75 2.60
C VAL A 282 10.47 -10.85 2.43
N SER A 283 9.77 -9.74 2.56
CA SER A 283 8.31 -9.68 2.48
C SER A 283 7.81 -9.19 1.12
N PHE A 284 8.68 -8.56 0.32
CA PHE A 284 8.27 -7.99 -0.95
C PHE A 284 9.49 -7.75 -1.86
N ILE A 285 9.36 -8.16 -3.10
CA ILE A 285 10.24 -7.77 -4.20
C ILE A 285 9.36 -7.29 -5.33
N TYR A 286 9.62 -6.09 -5.83
CA TYR A 286 8.97 -5.50 -6.97
C TYR A 286 10.02 -5.07 -7.97
N PHE A 287 9.84 -5.44 -9.22
CA PHE A 287 10.70 -5.04 -10.32
C PHE A 287 9.87 -4.73 -11.56
N ARG A 288 9.96 -3.48 -12.05
CA ARG A 288 9.19 -3.06 -13.24
C ARG A 288 9.74 -1.79 -13.88
#